data_66df9ebd4b587449df140cb59e2c7a48
#
_entry.id   66df9ebd4b587449df140cb59e2c7a48
#
_cell.length_a   1.000
_cell.length_b   1.000
_cell.length_c   1.000
_cell.angle_alpha   90.00
_cell.angle_beta   90.00
_cell.angle_gamma   90.00
#
_symmetry.space_group_name_H-M   'P 1'
#
loop_
_entity.id
_entity.type
_entity.pdbx_description
1 polymer ?
#
loop_
_entity_poly.entity_id
_entity_poly.type
_entity_poly.pdbx_seq_one_letter_code
_entity_poly.pdbx_strand_id
1 'polypeptide(L)'
;MLIKKYLTKSYIKDVIILMLGSAILAFGLYHIHTQSNVTEGGVLGLTLLLQEWLHISPAISSLVMNAICYYIGWKTMGIKFIVYSGISGAAFSGFYAIFEQFPPIWASIGEYPLVAAIAGALFVGVGIGICVRVGGATCGDDALVMSISKVTKVEIQWIYLISDLTVLGLSLTYIPLRRILYSLLTVVLSGQIIGWIAKEK
;
A
#
# COMPACT_ATOMS: atom_id res chain seq x y z
N MET A 1 -9.36 -4.80 -32.38
CA MET A 1 -10.51 -4.05 -31.80
C MET A 1 -10.33 -3.69 -30.32
N LEU A 2 -9.56 -4.47 -29.55
CA LEU A 2 -9.27 -4.20 -28.13
C LEU A 2 -8.40 -2.94 -27.90
N ILE A 3 -7.40 -2.69 -28.73
CA ILE A 3 -6.44 -1.58 -28.55
C ILE A 3 -7.09 -0.19 -28.65
N LYS A 4 -8.10 0.00 -29.52
CA LYS A 4 -8.82 1.29 -29.64
C LYS A 4 -9.62 1.68 -28.36
N LYS A 5 -10.02 0.70 -27.54
CA LYS A 5 -10.77 0.95 -26.30
C LYS A 5 -9.88 1.52 -25.18
N TYR A 6 -8.57 1.25 -25.25
CA TYR A 6 -7.58 1.69 -24.25
C TYR A 6 -6.92 3.04 -24.58
N LEU A 7 -7.14 3.59 -25.77
CA LEU A 7 -6.63 4.91 -26.20
C LEU A 7 -7.64 6.05 -25.99
N THR A 8 -8.66 5.84 -25.18
CA THR A 8 -9.61 6.90 -24.83
C THR A 8 -8.91 7.93 -23.92
N LYS A 9 -9.19 9.23 -24.11
CA LYS A 9 -8.65 10.34 -23.27
C LYS A 9 -8.81 10.07 -21.76
N SER A 10 -9.87 9.37 -21.37
CA SER A 10 -10.12 8.95 -19.99
C SER A 10 -9.09 7.92 -19.50
N TYR A 11 -8.74 6.93 -20.33
CA TYR A 11 -7.77 5.90 -19.97
C TYR A 11 -6.36 6.48 -19.75
N ILE A 12 -5.93 7.36 -20.66
CA ILE A 12 -4.62 8.04 -20.54
C ILE A 12 -4.57 8.85 -19.25
N LYS A 13 -5.66 9.57 -18.92
CA LYS A 13 -5.77 10.31 -17.66
C LYS A 13 -5.64 9.37 -16.45
N ASP A 14 -6.36 8.24 -16.47
CA ASP A 14 -6.31 7.26 -15.39
C ASP A 14 -4.89 6.70 -15.21
N VAL A 15 -4.19 6.38 -16.31
CA VAL A 15 -2.78 5.90 -16.26
C VAL A 15 -1.84 6.94 -15.66
N ILE A 16 -1.97 8.21 -16.05
CA ILE A 16 -1.15 9.28 -15.48
C ILE A 16 -1.40 9.41 -13.98
N ILE A 17 -2.66 9.33 -13.55
CA ILE A 17 -3.02 9.40 -12.13
C ILE A 17 -2.43 8.21 -11.36
N LEU A 18 -2.49 6.99 -11.91
CA LEU A 18 -1.87 5.81 -11.31
C LEU A 18 -0.36 5.95 -11.18
N MET A 19 0.32 6.46 -12.21
CA MET A 19 1.76 6.73 -12.17
C MET A 19 2.12 7.76 -11.11
N LEU A 20 1.37 8.85 -11.01
CA LEU A 20 1.59 9.90 -10.00
C LEU A 20 1.38 9.36 -8.57
N GLY A 21 0.29 8.63 -8.33
CA GLY A 21 0.04 8.02 -7.03
C GLY A 21 1.13 7.02 -6.63
N SER A 22 1.56 6.19 -7.58
CA SER A 22 2.65 5.23 -7.37
C SER A 22 4.01 5.92 -7.12
N ALA A 23 4.30 7.04 -7.78
CA ALA A 23 5.51 7.82 -7.55
C ALA A 23 5.53 8.45 -6.15
N ILE A 24 4.39 9.02 -5.71
CA ILE A 24 4.23 9.59 -4.37
C ILE A 24 4.43 8.50 -3.30
N LEU A 25 3.81 7.33 -3.49
CA LEU A 25 3.98 6.19 -2.60
C LEU A 25 5.43 5.72 -2.52
N ALA A 26 6.07 5.50 -3.68
CA ALA A 26 7.46 5.05 -3.75
C ALA A 26 8.43 6.05 -3.08
N PHE A 27 8.20 7.35 -3.28
CA PHE A 27 8.98 8.41 -2.64
C PHE A 27 8.86 8.32 -1.11
N GLY A 28 7.65 8.25 -0.58
CA GLY A 28 7.40 8.17 0.87
C GLY A 28 7.98 6.91 1.49
N LEU A 29 7.82 5.77 0.82
CA LEU A 29 8.38 4.50 1.31
C LEU A 29 9.90 4.52 1.33
N TYR A 30 10.56 4.97 0.27
CA TYR A 30 12.02 4.96 0.22
C TYR A 30 12.65 6.01 1.14
N HIS A 31 12.23 7.28 1.04
CA HIS A 31 12.90 8.37 1.75
C HIS A 31 12.50 8.53 3.22
N ILE A 32 11.36 7.97 3.62
CA ILE A 32 10.82 8.13 4.98
C ILE A 32 10.67 6.78 5.68
N HIS A 33 9.85 5.90 5.13
CA HIS A 33 9.45 4.67 5.82
C HIS A 33 10.63 3.72 6.04
N THR A 34 11.43 3.48 4.98
CA THR A 34 12.62 2.62 5.05
C THR A 34 13.69 3.17 6.02
N GLN A 35 13.76 4.50 6.20
CA GLN A 35 14.69 5.16 7.11
C GLN A 35 14.15 5.21 8.55
N SER A 36 12.88 4.93 8.77
CA SER A 36 12.23 4.89 10.07
C SER A 36 12.12 3.45 10.57
N ASN A 37 12.14 3.27 11.88
CA ASN A 37 11.86 1.96 12.49
C ASN A 37 10.35 1.69 12.64
N VAL A 38 9.52 2.31 11.80
CA VAL A 38 8.07 2.10 11.78
C VAL A 38 7.79 0.83 10.99
N THR A 39 7.00 -0.06 11.56
CA THR A 39 6.63 -1.35 10.93
C THR A 39 5.33 -1.16 10.17
N GLU A 40 5.18 -1.86 9.07
CA GLU A 40 3.93 -1.87 8.31
C GLU A 40 2.95 -2.89 8.84
N GLY A 41 1.65 -2.64 8.65
CA GLY A 41 0.57 -3.59 8.86
C GLY A 41 0.30 -4.44 7.62
N GLY A 42 -0.95 -4.87 7.45
CA GLY A 42 -1.46 -5.52 6.26
C GLY A 42 -0.72 -6.78 5.82
N VAL A 43 -0.70 -7.01 4.52
CA VAL A 43 -0.06 -8.21 3.92
C VAL A 43 1.45 -8.20 4.15
N LEU A 44 2.11 -7.04 4.06
CA LEU A 44 3.55 -6.96 4.29
C LEU A 44 3.92 -7.29 5.73
N GLY A 45 3.23 -6.70 6.70
CA GLY A 45 3.43 -7.05 8.12
C GLY A 45 3.17 -8.53 8.40
N LEU A 46 2.18 -9.13 7.74
CA LEU A 46 1.89 -10.56 7.86
C LEU A 46 3.04 -11.42 7.29
N THR A 47 3.73 -10.99 6.22
CA THR A 47 4.90 -11.73 5.71
C THR A 47 6.05 -11.74 6.69
N LEU A 48 6.29 -10.62 7.39
CA LEU A 48 7.30 -10.54 8.44
C LEU A 48 6.95 -11.42 9.64
N LEU A 49 5.69 -11.47 10.01
CA LEU A 49 5.19 -12.33 11.07
C LEU A 49 5.35 -13.83 10.74
N LEU A 50 5.09 -14.22 9.49
CA LEU A 50 5.32 -15.59 9.00
C LEU A 50 6.82 -15.94 8.99
N GLN A 51 7.68 -14.97 8.71
CA GLN A 51 9.13 -15.19 8.85
C GLN A 51 9.53 -15.44 10.30
N GLU A 52 9.02 -14.63 11.23
CA GLU A 52 9.38 -14.75 12.64
C GLU A 52 8.86 -16.06 13.26
N TRP A 53 7.62 -16.43 12.96
CA TRP A 53 7.00 -17.60 13.58
C TRP A 53 7.28 -18.93 12.89
N LEU A 54 7.31 -18.93 11.55
CA LEU A 54 7.40 -20.14 10.73
C LEU A 54 8.68 -20.24 9.91
N HIS A 55 9.56 -19.24 10.01
CA HIS A 55 10.82 -19.14 9.24
C HIS A 55 10.60 -19.22 7.71
N ILE A 56 9.41 -18.80 7.23
CA ILE A 56 9.10 -18.74 5.79
C ILE A 56 9.69 -17.44 5.25
N SER A 57 10.45 -17.56 4.15
CA SER A 57 11.02 -16.37 3.49
C SER A 57 9.94 -15.35 3.10
N PRO A 58 10.09 -14.06 3.46
CA PRO A 58 9.15 -13.01 3.05
C PRO A 58 8.99 -12.89 1.54
N ALA A 59 10.01 -13.24 0.76
CA ALA A 59 9.92 -13.24 -0.70
C ALA A 59 8.89 -14.27 -1.20
N ILE A 60 8.86 -15.47 -0.58
CA ILE A 60 7.91 -16.53 -0.94
C ILE A 60 6.51 -16.18 -0.43
N SER A 61 6.40 -15.84 0.86
CA SER A 61 5.09 -15.51 1.46
C SER A 61 4.45 -14.29 0.80
N SER A 62 5.22 -13.24 0.51
CA SER A 62 4.74 -12.06 -0.21
C SER A 62 4.25 -12.39 -1.62
N LEU A 63 5.02 -13.19 -2.38
CA LEU A 63 4.61 -13.61 -3.72
C LEU A 63 3.28 -14.36 -3.71
N VAL A 64 3.16 -15.36 -2.82
CA VAL A 64 1.95 -16.18 -2.70
C VAL A 64 0.75 -15.34 -2.26
N MET A 65 0.93 -14.51 -1.22
CA MET A 65 -0.14 -13.68 -0.70
C MET A 65 -0.60 -12.63 -1.70
N ASN A 66 0.33 -11.95 -2.38
CA ASN A 66 -0.01 -11.00 -3.43
C ASN A 66 -0.76 -11.70 -4.58
N ALA A 67 -0.33 -12.89 -5.01
CA ALA A 67 -1.03 -13.65 -6.05
C ALA A 67 -2.47 -13.98 -5.64
N ILE A 68 -2.70 -14.41 -4.40
CA ILE A 68 -4.03 -14.69 -3.86
C ILE A 68 -4.87 -13.41 -3.83
N CYS A 69 -4.34 -12.31 -3.31
CA CYS A 69 -5.05 -11.04 -3.20
C CYS A 69 -5.43 -10.49 -4.60
N TYR A 70 -4.54 -10.53 -5.57
CA TYR A 70 -4.85 -10.12 -6.95
C TYR A 70 -5.84 -11.07 -7.63
N TYR A 71 -5.79 -12.38 -7.34
CA TYR A 71 -6.79 -13.32 -7.84
C TYR A 71 -8.19 -12.99 -7.30
N ILE A 72 -8.31 -12.70 -5.99
CA ILE A 72 -9.56 -12.24 -5.36
C ILE A 72 -10.02 -10.93 -6.00
N GLY A 73 -9.10 -9.97 -6.18
CA GLY A 73 -9.36 -8.70 -6.85
C GLY A 73 -9.88 -8.86 -8.27
N TRP A 74 -9.30 -9.77 -9.04
CA TRP A 74 -9.78 -10.10 -10.38
C TRP A 74 -11.22 -10.63 -10.37
N LYS A 75 -11.50 -11.59 -9.50
CA LYS A 75 -12.84 -12.18 -9.39
C LYS A 75 -13.91 -11.19 -8.93
N THR A 76 -13.55 -10.27 -8.05
CA THR A 76 -14.50 -9.30 -7.49
C THR A 76 -14.65 -8.05 -8.35
N MET A 77 -13.55 -7.53 -8.92
CA MET A 77 -13.52 -6.23 -9.59
C MET A 77 -13.35 -6.32 -11.12
N GLY A 78 -12.90 -7.48 -11.62
CA GLY A 78 -12.79 -7.77 -13.04
C GLY A 78 -11.46 -7.36 -13.68
N ILE A 79 -11.38 -7.50 -15.02
CA ILE A 79 -10.12 -7.36 -15.77
C ILE A 79 -9.55 -5.93 -15.76
N LYS A 80 -10.42 -4.90 -15.74
CA LYS A 80 -9.96 -3.50 -15.69
C LYS A 80 -9.13 -3.25 -14.45
N PHE A 81 -9.55 -3.78 -13.31
CA PHE A 81 -8.82 -3.70 -12.05
C PHE A 81 -7.41 -4.29 -12.18
N ILE A 82 -7.28 -5.49 -12.75
CA ILE A 82 -5.96 -6.14 -12.92
C ILE A 82 -5.04 -5.33 -13.81
N VAL A 83 -5.54 -4.77 -14.92
CA VAL A 83 -4.73 -3.93 -15.80
C VAL A 83 -4.25 -2.68 -15.06
N TYR A 84 -5.12 -2.00 -14.32
CA TYR A 84 -4.78 -0.79 -13.57
C TYR A 84 -3.82 -1.09 -12.42
N SER A 85 -4.03 -2.19 -11.72
CA SER A 85 -3.12 -2.64 -10.65
C SER A 85 -1.76 -3.06 -11.19
N GLY A 86 -1.71 -3.71 -12.36
CA GLY A 86 -0.45 -4.01 -13.04
C GLY A 86 0.33 -2.74 -13.41
N ILE A 87 -0.36 -1.71 -13.92
CA ILE A 87 0.26 -0.41 -14.23
C ILE A 87 0.77 0.25 -12.93
N SER A 88 -0.07 0.29 -11.89
CA SER A 88 0.26 0.91 -10.61
C SER A 88 1.44 0.21 -9.92
N GLY A 89 1.42 -1.11 -9.83
CA GLY A 89 2.51 -1.89 -9.23
C GLY A 89 3.82 -1.80 -10.02
N ALA A 90 3.77 -1.83 -11.35
CA ALA A 90 4.95 -1.64 -12.20
C ALA A 90 5.52 -0.21 -12.07
N ALA A 91 4.66 0.80 -12.04
CA ALA A 91 5.07 2.19 -11.81
C ALA A 91 5.70 2.38 -10.44
N PHE A 92 5.08 1.82 -9.38
CA PHE A 92 5.62 1.83 -8.02
C PHE A 92 7.03 1.21 -7.98
N SER A 93 7.20 0.00 -8.51
CA SER A 93 8.50 -0.69 -8.53
C SER A 93 9.54 0.09 -9.33
N GLY A 94 9.15 0.67 -10.47
CA GLY A 94 10.04 1.48 -11.31
C GLY A 94 10.51 2.76 -10.61
N PHE A 95 9.60 3.52 -10.00
CA PHE A 95 9.97 4.73 -9.25
C PHE A 95 10.77 4.40 -8.00
N TYR A 96 10.43 3.33 -7.28
CA TYR A 96 11.19 2.89 -6.12
C TYR A 96 12.64 2.55 -6.51
N ALA A 97 12.84 1.77 -7.58
CA ALA A 97 14.17 1.44 -8.11
C ALA A 97 14.97 2.67 -8.59
N ILE A 98 14.28 3.72 -9.07
CA ILE A 98 14.94 5.00 -9.40
C ILE A 98 15.40 5.69 -8.12
N PHE A 99 14.54 5.78 -7.11
CA PHE A 99 14.88 6.45 -5.85
C PHE A 99 16.01 5.74 -5.09
N GLU A 100 16.08 4.41 -5.14
CA GLU A 100 17.19 3.64 -4.54
C GLU A 100 18.57 3.99 -5.09
N GLN A 101 18.66 4.61 -6.27
CA GLN A 101 19.95 5.04 -6.84
C GLN A 101 20.51 6.31 -6.19
N PHE A 102 19.70 7.00 -5.40
CA PHE A 102 20.06 8.24 -4.72
C PHE A 102 20.07 8.06 -3.21
N PRO A 103 20.91 8.79 -2.47
CA PRO A 103 20.86 8.74 -1.01
C PRO A 103 19.49 9.24 -0.51
N PRO A 104 18.97 8.68 0.60
CA PRO A 104 17.72 9.14 1.17
C PRO A 104 17.82 10.61 1.60
N ILE A 105 16.80 11.41 1.25
CA ILE A 105 16.78 12.86 1.54
C ILE A 105 16.80 13.14 3.04
N TRP A 106 16.17 12.26 3.82
CA TRP A 106 16.08 12.38 5.27
C TRP A 106 16.60 11.12 5.99
N ALA A 107 17.89 10.84 5.82
CA ALA A 107 18.52 9.68 6.47
C ALA A 107 18.37 9.69 8.02
N SER A 108 18.30 10.88 8.62
CA SER A 108 18.13 11.07 10.07
C SER A 108 16.67 11.06 10.55
N ILE A 109 15.68 10.87 9.67
CA ILE A 109 14.27 10.91 10.07
C ILE A 109 13.91 9.81 11.07
N GLY A 110 14.66 8.72 11.10
CA GLY A 110 14.52 7.65 12.08
C GLY A 110 14.78 8.08 13.53
N GLU A 111 15.49 9.20 13.75
CA GLU A 111 15.69 9.80 15.05
C GLU A 111 14.43 10.52 15.56
N TYR A 112 13.50 10.84 14.66
CA TYR A 112 12.24 11.51 14.94
C TYR A 112 11.03 10.64 14.57
N PRO A 113 10.76 9.54 15.30
CA PRO A 113 9.76 8.53 14.89
C PRO A 113 8.35 9.10 14.71
N LEU A 114 7.97 10.12 15.48
CA LEU A 114 6.67 10.78 15.33
C LEU A 114 6.55 11.53 13.99
N VAL A 115 7.61 12.24 13.61
CA VAL A 115 7.64 12.95 12.32
C VAL A 115 7.63 11.96 11.17
N ALA A 116 8.41 10.88 11.30
CA ALA A 116 8.44 9.80 10.32
C ALA A 116 7.06 9.14 10.16
N ALA A 117 6.36 8.86 11.26
CA ALA A 117 5.03 8.26 11.24
C ALA A 117 4.01 9.17 10.52
N ILE A 118 3.99 10.47 10.82
CA ILE A 118 3.06 11.41 10.21
C ILE A 118 3.40 11.64 8.72
N ALA A 119 4.67 11.90 8.41
CA ALA A 119 5.10 12.10 7.03
C ALA A 119 4.88 10.83 6.19
N GLY A 120 5.26 9.66 6.71
CA GLY A 120 4.99 8.37 6.07
C GLY A 120 3.51 8.17 5.79
N ALA A 121 2.65 8.41 6.78
CA ALA A 121 1.20 8.31 6.62
C ALA A 121 0.65 9.21 5.51
N LEU A 122 1.16 10.43 5.37
CA LEU A 122 0.74 11.35 4.31
C LEU A 122 1.11 10.81 2.92
N PHE A 123 2.35 10.40 2.70
CA PHE A 123 2.79 9.88 1.40
C PHE A 123 2.09 8.57 1.06
N VAL A 124 2.00 7.63 2.00
CA VAL A 124 1.31 6.35 1.82
C VAL A 124 -0.18 6.60 1.57
N GLY A 125 -0.83 7.38 2.42
CA GLY A 125 -2.26 7.66 2.33
C GLY A 125 -2.64 8.35 1.02
N VAL A 126 -1.89 9.36 0.60
CA VAL A 126 -2.13 10.08 -0.67
C VAL A 126 -1.81 9.20 -1.87
N GLY A 127 -0.66 8.54 -1.87
CA GLY A 127 -0.22 7.69 -2.98
C GLY A 127 -1.19 6.54 -3.25
N ILE A 128 -1.52 5.75 -2.23
CA ILE A 128 -2.49 4.66 -2.33
C ILE A 128 -3.90 5.21 -2.63
N GLY A 129 -4.33 6.25 -1.92
CA GLY A 129 -5.67 6.82 -2.09
C GLY A 129 -5.95 7.26 -3.52
N ILE A 130 -4.98 7.89 -4.19
CA ILE A 130 -5.05 8.27 -5.61
C ILE A 130 -5.19 7.05 -6.52
N CYS A 131 -4.41 5.99 -6.28
CA CYS A 131 -4.48 4.76 -7.08
C CYS A 131 -5.82 4.04 -6.90
N VAL A 132 -6.26 3.87 -5.66
CA VAL A 132 -7.55 3.25 -5.30
C VAL A 132 -8.73 3.99 -5.89
N ARG A 133 -8.72 5.33 -5.86
CA ARG A 133 -9.76 6.18 -6.45
C ARG A 133 -9.98 5.90 -7.94
N VAL A 134 -8.92 5.60 -8.68
CA VAL A 134 -8.99 5.26 -10.11
C VAL A 134 -9.36 3.80 -10.33
N GLY A 135 -9.23 2.97 -9.31
CA GLY A 135 -9.55 1.54 -9.34
C GLY A 135 -8.34 0.64 -9.60
N GLY A 136 -7.14 1.09 -9.25
CA GLY A 136 -5.90 0.31 -9.24
C GLY A 136 -5.40 0.07 -7.83
N ALA A 137 -4.75 -1.06 -7.61
CA ALA A 137 -4.04 -1.41 -6.39
C ALA A 137 -2.52 -1.34 -6.63
N THR A 138 -1.77 -0.82 -5.67
CA THR A 138 -0.30 -0.76 -5.77
C THR A 138 0.36 -2.06 -5.32
N CYS A 139 -0.31 -2.78 -4.43
CA CYS A 139 0.11 -4.10 -3.92
C CYS A 139 -1.11 -5.00 -3.65
N GLY A 140 -0.86 -6.22 -3.18
CA GLY A 140 -1.91 -7.19 -2.89
C GLY A 140 -2.82 -6.77 -1.73
N ASP A 141 -2.28 -6.05 -0.78
CA ASP A 141 -3.03 -5.52 0.36
C ASP A 141 -4.18 -4.62 -0.10
N ASP A 142 -3.86 -3.64 -0.94
CA ASP A 142 -4.87 -2.77 -1.55
C ASP A 142 -5.92 -3.56 -2.31
N ALA A 143 -5.48 -4.59 -3.07
CA ALA A 143 -6.38 -5.45 -3.84
C ALA A 143 -7.36 -6.21 -2.95
N LEU A 144 -6.88 -6.71 -1.80
CA LEU A 144 -7.70 -7.41 -0.82
C LEU A 144 -8.72 -6.45 -0.18
N VAL A 145 -8.25 -5.30 0.31
CA VAL A 145 -9.07 -4.29 0.97
C VAL A 145 -10.16 -3.75 0.03
N MET A 146 -9.80 -3.42 -1.21
CA MET A 146 -10.77 -2.99 -2.23
C MET A 146 -11.81 -4.06 -2.54
N SER A 147 -11.39 -5.35 -2.58
CA SER A 147 -12.29 -6.47 -2.83
C SER A 147 -13.28 -6.66 -1.68
N ILE A 148 -12.81 -6.63 -0.45
CA ILE A 148 -13.65 -6.75 0.75
C ILE A 148 -14.64 -5.57 0.81
N SER A 149 -14.16 -4.34 0.61
CA SER A 149 -15.01 -3.14 0.59
C SER A 149 -16.12 -3.24 -0.44
N LYS A 150 -15.82 -3.73 -1.63
CA LYS A 150 -16.81 -3.90 -2.70
C LYS A 150 -17.89 -4.93 -2.34
N VAL A 151 -17.51 -6.03 -1.71
CA VAL A 151 -18.44 -7.12 -1.35
C VAL A 151 -19.24 -6.76 -0.11
N THR A 152 -18.61 -6.24 0.93
CA THR A 152 -19.24 -5.96 2.23
C THR A 152 -19.92 -4.61 2.30
N LYS A 153 -19.61 -3.69 1.37
CA LYS A 153 -20.04 -2.28 1.39
C LYS A 153 -19.51 -1.47 2.59
N VAL A 154 -18.56 -2.02 3.32
CA VAL A 154 -17.86 -1.31 4.38
C VAL A 154 -16.87 -0.34 3.74
N GLU A 155 -16.76 0.85 4.31
CA GLU A 155 -15.83 1.88 3.84
C GLU A 155 -14.38 1.39 3.95
N ILE A 156 -13.59 1.71 2.94
CA ILE A 156 -12.24 1.16 2.72
C ILE A 156 -11.29 1.42 3.89
N GLN A 157 -11.39 2.59 4.53
CA GLN A 157 -10.53 2.94 5.67
C GLN A 157 -10.72 2.01 6.88
N TRP A 158 -11.93 1.51 7.09
CA TRP A 158 -12.19 0.59 8.20
C TRP A 158 -11.61 -0.80 7.96
N ILE A 159 -11.56 -1.21 6.69
CA ILE A 159 -10.99 -2.51 6.32
C ILE A 159 -9.47 -2.46 6.45
N TYR A 160 -8.83 -1.36 5.97
CA TYR A 160 -7.40 -1.14 6.22
C TYR A 160 -7.11 -1.16 7.72
N LEU A 161 -7.87 -0.38 8.50
CA LEU A 161 -7.65 -0.30 9.94
C LEU A 161 -7.77 -1.66 10.63
N ILE A 162 -8.78 -2.46 10.30
CA ILE A 162 -8.98 -3.79 10.91
C ILE A 162 -7.84 -4.74 10.51
N SER A 163 -7.46 -4.80 9.22
CA SER A 163 -6.38 -5.68 8.76
C SER A 163 -5.05 -5.31 9.42
N ASP A 164 -4.72 -4.03 9.43
CA ASP A 164 -3.47 -3.54 9.99
C ASP A 164 -3.40 -3.71 11.50
N LEU A 165 -4.50 -3.39 12.22
CA LEU A 165 -4.57 -3.61 13.68
C LEU A 165 -4.42 -5.08 14.04
N THR A 166 -4.99 -5.97 13.24
CA THR A 166 -4.85 -7.40 13.47
C THR A 166 -3.39 -7.83 13.36
N VAL A 167 -2.71 -7.40 12.29
CA VAL A 167 -1.30 -7.75 12.06
C VAL A 167 -0.39 -7.09 13.10
N LEU A 168 -0.57 -5.79 13.38
CA LEU A 168 0.21 -5.08 14.39
C LEU A 168 0.01 -5.68 15.80
N GLY A 169 -1.23 -6.09 16.13
CA GLY A 169 -1.53 -6.77 17.39
C GLY A 169 -0.77 -8.09 17.53
N LEU A 170 -0.73 -8.89 16.46
CA LEU A 170 0.06 -10.12 16.43
C LEU A 170 1.56 -9.86 16.47
N SER A 171 2.02 -8.76 15.86
CA SER A 171 3.43 -8.36 15.83
C SER A 171 3.98 -7.89 17.20
N LEU A 172 3.10 -7.66 18.20
CA LEU A 172 3.52 -7.41 19.59
C LEU A 172 4.32 -8.59 20.19
N THR A 173 4.24 -9.77 19.59
CA THR A 173 5.02 -10.94 20.02
C THR A 173 6.52 -10.81 19.80
N TYR A 174 6.96 -9.97 18.86
CA TYR A 174 8.37 -9.81 18.49
C TYR A 174 8.80 -8.35 18.29
N ILE A 175 7.86 -7.40 18.18
CA ILE A 175 8.15 -5.97 18.01
C ILE A 175 7.88 -5.22 19.31
N PRO A 176 8.81 -4.35 19.77
CA PRO A 176 8.62 -3.53 20.95
C PRO A 176 7.39 -2.62 20.84
N LEU A 177 6.61 -2.50 21.92
CA LEU A 177 5.38 -1.71 21.98
C LEU A 177 5.58 -0.26 21.48
N ARG A 178 6.72 0.36 21.78
CA ARG A 178 7.02 1.72 21.34
C ARG A 178 7.00 1.87 19.82
N ARG A 179 7.51 0.88 19.07
CA ARG A 179 7.48 0.87 17.60
C ARG A 179 6.06 0.67 17.10
N ILE A 180 5.32 -0.25 17.70
CA ILE A 180 3.91 -0.51 17.37
C ILE A 180 3.05 0.75 17.52
N LEU A 181 3.29 1.60 18.52
CA LEU A 181 2.54 2.84 18.71
C LEU A 181 2.75 3.83 17.54
N TYR A 182 3.97 3.96 17.02
CA TYR A 182 4.22 4.80 15.85
C TYR A 182 3.63 4.19 14.57
N SER A 183 3.73 2.87 14.41
CA SER A 183 3.09 2.15 13.30
C SER A 183 1.57 2.31 13.34
N LEU A 184 0.96 2.19 14.51
CA LEU A 184 -0.46 2.42 14.72
C LEU A 184 -0.88 3.85 14.28
N LEU A 185 -0.09 4.85 14.65
CA LEU A 185 -0.35 6.23 14.23
C LEU A 185 -0.31 6.35 12.70
N THR A 186 0.72 5.76 12.06
CA THR A 186 0.85 5.75 10.60
C THR A 186 -0.35 5.10 9.93
N VAL A 187 -0.73 3.91 10.37
CA VAL A 187 -1.85 3.12 9.82
C VAL A 187 -3.19 3.85 9.97
N VAL A 188 -3.46 4.41 11.15
CA VAL A 188 -4.71 5.16 11.38
C VAL A 188 -4.78 6.39 10.48
N LEU A 189 -3.71 7.16 10.38
CA LEU A 189 -3.69 8.37 9.56
C LEU A 189 -3.74 8.05 8.07
N SER A 190 -2.92 7.12 7.57
CA SER A 190 -2.91 6.74 6.15
C SER A 190 -4.25 6.15 5.72
N GLY A 191 -4.84 5.26 6.52
CA GLY A 191 -6.15 4.68 6.25
C GLY A 191 -7.26 5.72 6.13
N GLN A 192 -7.28 6.74 7.02
CA GLN A 192 -8.25 7.84 6.94
C GLN A 192 -8.04 8.69 5.68
N ILE A 193 -6.78 8.98 5.31
CA ILE A 193 -6.45 9.74 4.10
C ILE A 193 -6.88 8.94 2.85
N ILE A 194 -6.59 7.64 2.80
CA ILE A 194 -7.04 6.76 1.70
C ILE A 194 -8.55 6.81 1.58
N GLY A 195 -9.27 6.63 2.70
CA GLY A 195 -10.72 6.64 2.72
C GLY A 195 -11.31 7.96 2.24
N TRP A 196 -10.73 9.09 2.66
CA TRP A 196 -11.15 10.41 2.23
C TRP A 196 -10.95 10.63 0.72
N ILE A 197 -9.77 10.31 0.20
CA ILE A 197 -9.45 10.46 -1.23
C ILE A 197 -10.28 9.51 -2.09
N ALA A 198 -10.50 8.27 -1.63
CA ALA A 198 -11.27 7.26 -2.37
C ALA A 198 -12.78 7.57 -2.45
N LYS A 199 -13.35 8.30 -1.48
CA LYS A 199 -14.77 8.66 -1.42
C LYS A 199 -15.22 9.73 -2.42
N GLU A 200 -14.32 10.57 -2.92
CA GLU A 200 -14.69 11.66 -3.83
C GLU A 200 -15.08 11.14 -5.23
N LYS A 201 -16.23 10.42 -5.31
CA LYS A 201 -17.00 10.22 -6.55
C LYS A 201 -18.49 10.23 -6.28
#